data_cb8912a17175c1b9462f36cf10d52385
#
_entry.id   cb8912a17175c1b9462f36cf10d52385
#
_cell.length_a   1.000
_cell.length_b   1.000
_cell.length_c   1.000
_cell.angle_alpha   90.00
_cell.angle_beta   90.00
_cell.angle_gamma   90.00
#
_symmetry.space_group_name_H-M   'P 1'
#
loop_
_entity.id
_entity.type
_entity.pdbx_description
1 polymer ?
#
loop_
_entity_poly.entity_id
_entity_poly.type
_entity_poly.pdbx_seq_one_letter_code
_entity_poly.pdbx_strand_id
1 'polypeptide(L)'
;MKERLEQIKANAVREIQKSDGLAKLNDVRVAFLGKKGELTAVLKGMKDVLPEDRPMVGQLVNETRESIEKLIEETKSKLEAAEREFRMKQEVIDVTLPAKKNRVGHRHPNTIALEEVERIFVGMGYEVVEGPEVEYDYYNFEALNIPANHPAKDEQDTFYINDEIVLRTQTSPVQVREMEKGKLPIRMIAPGRVFRSDEVDATHSPSFHQIEGPVIDKHITFADLKGTLAEFAKQLFGEGTKVKFRPHHFPFTEPSAEVDVTCFKCGGKGCRFCKGAGWIEILGCGMVHPRVLKMSGIDPEEYSGFAFGVGLERIALLKYEIDDMRLLYENDDRFLKQF
;
A
#
# COMPACT_ATOMS: atom_id res chain seq x y z
N MET A 1 -73.38 -33.44 13.59
CA MET A 1 -72.14 -32.66 13.68
C MET A 1 -70.91 -33.45 13.26
N LYS A 2 -70.76 -34.66 13.66
CA LYS A 2 -69.62 -35.53 13.35
C LYS A 2 -69.43 -35.70 11.81
N GLU A 3 -70.48 -36.02 11.09
CA GLU A 3 -70.41 -36.12 9.60
C GLU A 3 -69.99 -34.81 8.93
N ARG A 4 -70.38 -33.66 9.48
CA ARG A 4 -69.97 -32.34 8.91
C ARG A 4 -68.48 -32.07 9.14
N LEU A 5 -67.93 -32.47 10.27
CA LEU A 5 -66.49 -32.36 10.55
C LEU A 5 -65.67 -33.27 9.63
N GLU A 6 -66.15 -34.51 9.38
CA GLU A 6 -65.53 -35.42 8.43
C GLU A 6 -65.54 -34.87 7.00
N GLN A 7 -66.67 -34.26 6.60
CA GLN A 7 -66.76 -33.57 5.31
C GLN A 7 -65.79 -32.39 5.18
N ILE A 8 -65.69 -31.55 6.22
CA ILE A 8 -64.74 -30.42 6.25
C ILE A 8 -63.32 -30.94 6.16
N LYS A 9 -62.96 -31.98 6.92
CA LYS A 9 -61.65 -32.61 6.84
C LYS A 9 -61.33 -33.15 5.45
N ALA A 10 -62.27 -33.88 4.86
CA ALA A 10 -62.13 -34.43 3.49
C ALA A 10 -61.93 -33.34 2.44
N ASN A 11 -62.69 -32.26 2.53
CA ASN A 11 -62.59 -31.13 1.64
C ASN A 11 -61.25 -30.38 1.82
N ALA A 12 -60.85 -30.14 3.07
CA ALA A 12 -59.55 -29.53 3.38
C ALA A 12 -58.41 -30.36 2.79
N VAL A 13 -58.37 -31.64 3.03
CA VAL A 13 -57.35 -32.54 2.47
C VAL A 13 -57.32 -32.47 0.93
N ARG A 14 -58.47 -32.45 0.28
CA ARG A 14 -58.53 -32.37 -1.21
C ARG A 14 -58.00 -31.04 -1.74
N GLU A 15 -58.35 -29.91 -1.08
CA GLU A 15 -57.90 -28.59 -1.47
C GLU A 15 -56.39 -28.36 -1.18
N ILE A 16 -55.91 -28.91 -0.05
CA ILE A 16 -54.49 -28.91 0.26
C ILE A 16 -53.68 -29.66 -0.78
N GLN A 17 -54.17 -30.87 -1.21
CA GLN A 17 -53.52 -31.69 -2.25
C GLN A 17 -53.53 -31.05 -3.64
N LYS A 18 -54.50 -30.20 -3.94
CA LYS A 18 -54.55 -29.43 -5.17
C LYS A 18 -53.73 -28.16 -5.20
N SER A 19 -53.19 -27.77 -4.03
CA SER A 19 -52.39 -26.55 -3.93
C SER A 19 -51.02 -26.74 -4.62
N ASP A 20 -50.84 -26.01 -5.70
CA ASP A 20 -49.62 -26.02 -6.52
C ASP A 20 -48.59 -24.92 -6.16
N GLY A 21 -48.88 -24.13 -5.09
CA GLY A 21 -48.03 -23.07 -4.64
C GLY A 21 -48.39 -22.57 -3.24
N LEU A 22 -47.45 -21.87 -2.59
CA LEU A 22 -47.57 -21.37 -1.23
C LEU A 22 -48.74 -20.40 -1.04
N ALA A 23 -49.02 -19.58 -2.04
CA ALA A 23 -50.17 -18.63 -2.01
C ALA A 23 -51.50 -19.39 -1.93
N LYS A 24 -51.75 -20.37 -2.81
CA LYS A 24 -52.98 -21.18 -2.76
C LYS A 24 -53.09 -21.98 -1.49
N LEU A 25 -51.97 -22.53 -0.96
CA LEU A 25 -51.96 -23.25 0.31
C LEU A 25 -52.38 -22.33 1.48
N ASN A 26 -51.92 -21.09 1.45
CA ASN A 26 -52.32 -20.09 2.47
C ASN A 26 -53.80 -19.72 2.34
N ASP A 27 -54.33 -19.59 1.12
CA ASP A 27 -55.74 -19.35 0.91
C ASP A 27 -56.60 -20.48 1.48
N VAL A 28 -56.18 -21.75 1.27
CA VAL A 28 -56.84 -22.94 1.83
C VAL A 28 -56.75 -22.88 3.38
N ARG A 29 -55.61 -22.51 3.95
CA ARG A 29 -55.46 -22.34 5.39
C ARG A 29 -56.48 -21.33 5.92
N VAL A 30 -56.61 -20.20 5.26
CA VAL A 30 -57.56 -19.13 5.67
C VAL A 30 -58.98 -19.56 5.54
N ALA A 31 -59.35 -20.30 4.47
CA ALA A 31 -60.70 -20.82 4.21
C ALA A 31 -61.15 -21.81 5.28
N PHE A 32 -60.29 -22.69 5.74
CA PHE A 32 -60.66 -23.70 6.74
C PHE A 32 -60.34 -23.30 8.19
N LEU A 33 -59.20 -22.68 8.46
CA LEU A 33 -58.71 -22.40 9.81
C LEU A 33 -58.78 -20.91 10.19
N GLY A 34 -59.11 -20.01 9.28
CA GLY A 34 -59.18 -18.57 9.51
C GLY A 34 -60.31 -18.17 10.46
N LYS A 35 -60.32 -16.89 10.90
CA LYS A 35 -61.38 -16.33 11.82
C LYS A 35 -62.81 -16.51 11.28
N LYS A 36 -63.00 -16.59 9.98
CA LYS A 36 -64.28 -16.85 9.28
C LYS A 36 -64.29 -18.21 8.60
N GLY A 37 -63.30 -19.08 8.86
CA GLY A 37 -63.14 -20.39 8.21
C GLY A 37 -64.21 -21.37 8.67
N GLU A 38 -64.34 -22.43 7.85
CA GLU A 38 -65.39 -23.45 8.03
C GLU A 38 -65.32 -24.13 9.40
N LEU A 39 -64.11 -24.43 9.90
CA LEU A 39 -63.90 -25.01 11.22
C LEU A 39 -64.29 -24.06 12.34
N THR A 40 -63.96 -22.78 12.17
CA THR A 40 -64.33 -21.73 13.14
C THR A 40 -65.86 -21.50 13.16
N ALA A 41 -66.53 -21.66 12.03
CA ALA A 41 -68.00 -21.58 11.95
C ALA A 41 -68.66 -22.75 12.72
N VAL A 42 -68.09 -23.96 12.65
CA VAL A 42 -68.58 -25.09 13.47
C VAL A 42 -68.39 -24.84 14.96
N LEU A 43 -67.26 -24.25 15.40
CA LEU A 43 -67.04 -23.88 16.80
C LEU A 43 -68.06 -22.84 17.30
N LYS A 44 -68.43 -21.86 16.46
CA LYS A 44 -69.46 -20.89 16.82
C LYS A 44 -70.86 -21.48 16.96
N GLY A 45 -71.16 -22.55 16.16
CA GLY A 45 -72.40 -23.32 16.22
C GLY A 45 -72.52 -24.27 17.43
N MET A 46 -71.42 -24.42 18.22
CA MET A 46 -71.44 -25.26 19.42
C MET A 46 -72.45 -24.77 20.49
N LYS A 47 -72.95 -23.54 20.40
CA LYS A 47 -73.94 -23.01 21.29
C LYS A 47 -75.31 -23.76 21.22
N ASP A 48 -75.59 -24.37 20.07
CA ASP A 48 -76.83 -25.08 19.79
C ASP A 48 -76.74 -26.59 20.08
N VAL A 49 -75.60 -27.05 20.66
CA VAL A 49 -75.36 -28.48 21.06
C VAL A 49 -75.73 -28.66 22.55
N LEU A 50 -76.34 -29.84 22.83
CA LEU A 50 -76.64 -30.22 24.22
C LEU A 50 -75.37 -30.14 25.09
N PRO A 51 -75.50 -29.65 26.36
CA PRO A 51 -74.33 -29.40 27.22
C PRO A 51 -73.43 -30.65 27.44
N GLU A 52 -74.03 -31.84 27.44
CA GLU A 52 -73.37 -33.14 27.64
C GLU A 52 -72.45 -33.53 26.47
N ASP A 53 -72.78 -33.11 25.21
CA ASP A 53 -72.06 -33.43 24.03
C ASP A 53 -70.91 -32.43 23.65
N ARG A 54 -70.94 -31.25 24.29
CA ARG A 54 -70.00 -30.15 24.00
C ARG A 54 -68.51 -30.54 24.14
N PRO A 55 -68.10 -31.27 25.24
CA PRO A 55 -66.72 -31.65 25.38
C PRO A 55 -66.24 -32.59 24.27
N MET A 56 -67.04 -33.55 23.87
CA MET A 56 -66.72 -34.52 22.82
C MET A 56 -66.64 -33.87 21.45
N VAL A 57 -67.52 -32.93 21.15
CA VAL A 57 -67.47 -32.17 19.90
C VAL A 57 -66.28 -31.22 19.86
N GLY A 58 -65.94 -30.59 21.00
CA GLY A 58 -64.76 -29.72 21.13
C GLY A 58 -63.45 -30.50 20.89
N GLN A 59 -63.36 -31.72 21.43
CA GLN A 59 -62.20 -32.57 21.19
C GLN A 59 -62.06 -32.96 19.72
N LEU A 60 -63.15 -33.38 19.07
CA LEU A 60 -63.20 -33.74 17.64
C LEU A 60 -62.81 -32.57 16.72
N VAL A 61 -63.24 -31.33 17.05
CA VAL A 61 -62.85 -30.14 16.30
C VAL A 61 -61.37 -29.84 16.43
N ASN A 62 -60.81 -30.00 17.66
CA ASN A 62 -59.38 -29.79 17.89
C ASN A 62 -58.54 -30.86 17.16
N GLU A 63 -58.92 -32.13 17.23
CA GLU A 63 -58.25 -33.22 16.47
C GLU A 63 -58.28 -32.98 14.95
N THR A 64 -59.45 -32.51 14.46
CA THR A 64 -59.58 -32.14 13.04
C THR A 64 -58.69 -30.97 12.68
N ARG A 65 -58.64 -29.96 13.52
CA ARG A 65 -57.78 -28.80 13.34
C ARG A 65 -56.30 -29.17 13.29
N GLU A 66 -55.83 -29.92 14.28
CA GLU A 66 -54.43 -30.37 14.35
C GLU A 66 -54.06 -31.22 13.11
N SER A 67 -54.99 -32.09 12.68
CA SER A 67 -54.80 -32.90 11.48
C SER A 67 -54.62 -32.04 10.21
N ILE A 68 -55.44 -30.99 10.07
CA ILE A 68 -55.38 -30.07 8.91
C ILE A 68 -54.10 -29.20 9.01
N GLU A 69 -53.76 -28.67 10.20
CA GLU A 69 -52.56 -27.87 10.42
C GLU A 69 -51.30 -28.66 10.10
N LYS A 70 -51.23 -29.92 10.53
CA LYS A 70 -50.12 -30.82 10.23
C LYS A 70 -49.98 -31.05 8.74
N LEU A 71 -51.08 -31.31 8.04
CA LEU A 71 -51.03 -31.56 6.60
C LEU A 71 -50.64 -30.30 5.80
N ILE A 72 -51.06 -29.11 6.27
CA ILE A 72 -50.67 -27.84 5.69
C ILE A 72 -49.17 -27.63 5.82
N GLU A 73 -48.58 -27.88 7.02
CA GLU A 73 -47.14 -27.70 7.26
C GLU A 73 -46.29 -28.70 6.47
N GLU A 74 -46.73 -29.97 6.39
CA GLU A 74 -46.09 -30.97 5.55
C GLU A 74 -46.10 -30.59 4.06
N THR A 75 -47.21 -30.06 3.57
CA THR A 75 -47.38 -29.62 2.19
C THR A 75 -46.58 -28.37 1.91
N LYS A 76 -46.55 -27.41 2.86
CA LYS A 76 -45.74 -26.23 2.76
C LYS A 76 -44.25 -26.55 2.65
N SER A 77 -43.75 -27.44 3.49
CA SER A 77 -42.36 -27.88 3.45
C SER A 77 -41.99 -28.51 2.11
N LYS A 78 -42.89 -29.32 1.54
CA LYS A 78 -42.72 -29.91 0.18
C LYS A 78 -42.67 -28.86 -0.91
N LEU A 79 -43.57 -27.86 -0.86
CA LEU A 79 -43.61 -26.80 -1.86
C LEU A 79 -42.38 -25.89 -1.77
N GLU A 80 -41.96 -25.56 -0.58
CA GLU A 80 -40.73 -24.76 -0.34
C GLU A 80 -39.47 -25.50 -0.84
N ALA A 81 -39.40 -26.82 -0.60
CA ALA A 81 -38.30 -27.65 -1.12
C ALA A 81 -38.29 -27.70 -2.62
N ALA A 82 -39.46 -27.89 -3.25
CA ALA A 82 -39.59 -27.93 -4.71
C ALA A 82 -39.25 -26.57 -5.35
N GLU A 83 -39.69 -25.46 -4.74
CA GLU A 83 -39.36 -24.10 -5.20
C GLU A 83 -37.86 -23.83 -5.10
N ARG A 84 -37.25 -24.25 -4.00
CA ARG A 84 -35.79 -24.16 -3.81
C ARG A 84 -35.05 -24.97 -4.86
N GLU A 85 -35.44 -26.20 -5.08
CA GLU A 85 -34.82 -27.05 -6.12
C GLU A 85 -34.96 -26.48 -7.51
N PHE A 86 -36.15 -25.94 -7.84
CA PHE A 86 -36.41 -25.29 -9.13
C PHE A 86 -35.51 -24.07 -9.33
N ARG A 87 -35.39 -23.21 -8.26
CA ARG A 87 -34.49 -22.06 -8.30
C ARG A 87 -33.03 -22.45 -8.43
N MET A 88 -32.59 -23.47 -7.70
CA MET A 88 -31.22 -23.98 -7.81
C MET A 88 -30.89 -24.53 -9.20
N LYS A 89 -31.88 -25.14 -9.87
CA LYS A 89 -31.71 -25.59 -11.27
C LYS A 89 -31.66 -24.45 -12.29
N GLN A 90 -32.29 -23.32 -11.99
CA GLN A 90 -32.22 -22.13 -12.86
C GLN A 90 -30.95 -21.31 -12.64
N GLU A 91 -30.41 -21.32 -11.42
CA GLU A 91 -29.15 -20.60 -11.05
C GLU A 91 -27.90 -21.44 -11.42
N VAL A 92 -27.87 -21.99 -12.64
CA VAL A 92 -26.70 -22.73 -13.12
C VAL A 92 -25.56 -21.75 -13.41
N ILE A 93 -24.52 -21.81 -12.63
CA ILE A 93 -23.27 -21.07 -12.87
C ILE A 93 -22.34 -21.99 -13.66
N ASP A 94 -21.87 -21.52 -14.80
CA ASP A 94 -20.85 -22.24 -15.59
C ASP A 94 -19.49 -22.06 -14.87
N VAL A 95 -19.09 -23.08 -14.11
CA VAL A 95 -17.81 -23.13 -13.38
C VAL A 95 -16.60 -23.29 -14.28
N THR A 96 -16.81 -23.55 -15.60
CA THR A 96 -15.70 -23.63 -16.57
C THR A 96 -15.27 -22.25 -17.07
N LEU A 97 -16.09 -21.22 -16.89
CA LEU A 97 -15.72 -19.86 -17.21
C LEU A 97 -14.55 -19.42 -16.35
N PRO A 98 -13.46 -18.90 -16.97
CA PRO A 98 -12.31 -18.44 -16.21
C PRO A 98 -12.71 -17.29 -15.28
N ALA A 99 -12.30 -17.37 -14.03
CA ALA A 99 -12.50 -16.29 -13.07
C ALA A 99 -11.85 -15.00 -13.58
N LYS A 100 -12.47 -13.84 -13.32
CA LYS A 100 -11.87 -12.55 -13.60
C LYS A 100 -10.58 -12.44 -12.81
N LYS A 101 -9.43 -12.51 -13.52
CA LYS A 101 -8.12 -12.34 -12.87
C LYS A 101 -8.06 -10.93 -12.30
N ASN A 102 -7.87 -10.81 -10.99
CA ASN A 102 -7.50 -9.55 -10.37
C ASN A 102 -6.16 -9.11 -10.94
N ARG A 103 -6.09 -7.88 -11.45
CA ARG A 103 -4.80 -7.30 -11.83
C ARG A 103 -4.04 -7.01 -10.53
N VAL A 104 -2.93 -7.69 -10.34
CA VAL A 104 -2.00 -7.38 -9.25
C VAL A 104 -1.23 -6.15 -9.70
N GLY A 105 -1.18 -5.12 -8.86
CA GLY A 105 -0.36 -3.93 -9.10
C GLY A 105 1.13 -4.29 -8.98
N HIS A 106 1.97 -3.49 -9.65
CA HIS A 106 3.43 -3.59 -9.58
C HIS A 106 3.97 -2.34 -8.91
N ARG A 107 5.10 -2.48 -8.20
CA ARG A 107 5.79 -1.33 -7.61
C ARG A 107 6.63 -0.66 -8.69
N HIS A 108 6.70 0.67 -8.64
CA HIS A 108 7.59 1.43 -9.50
C HIS A 108 9.06 1.08 -9.20
N PRO A 109 9.97 0.98 -10.20
CA PRO A 109 11.38 0.62 -9.96
C PRO A 109 12.09 1.57 -8.98
N ASN A 110 11.78 2.88 -8.98
CA ASN A 110 12.30 3.80 -7.97
C ASN A 110 11.84 3.42 -6.55
N THR A 111 10.59 3.02 -6.38
CA THR A 111 10.07 2.58 -5.07
C THR A 111 10.81 1.33 -4.59
N ILE A 112 11.04 0.36 -5.47
CA ILE A 112 11.77 -0.87 -5.13
C ILE A 112 13.22 -0.54 -4.74
N ALA A 113 13.88 0.34 -5.50
CA ALA A 113 15.24 0.78 -5.20
C ALA A 113 15.32 1.56 -3.88
N LEU A 114 14.35 2.46 -3.60
CA LEU A 114 14.27 3.21 -2.37
C LEU A 114 14.14 2.30 -1.16
N GLU A 115 13.14 1.41 -1.15
CA GLU A 115 12.91 0.46 -0.06
C GLU A 115 14.14 -0.41 0.23
N GLU A 116 14.91 -0.76 -0.81
CA GLU A 116 16.13 -1.53 -0.63
C GLU A 116 17.24 -0.71 0.02
N VAL A 117 17.45 0.54 -0.42
CA VAL A 117 18.43 1.44 0.19
C VAL A 117 18.06 1.74 1.64
N GLU A 118 16.79 2.05 1.92
CA GLU A 118 16.31 2.26 3.27
C GLU A 118 16.53 1.03 4.15
N ARG A 119 16.20 -0.16 3.68
CA ARG A 119 16.41 -1.42 4.40
C ARG A 119 17.89 -1.63 4.75
N ILE A 120 18.81 -1.31 3.84
CA ILE A 120 20.25 -1.43 4.08
C ILE A 120 20.67 -0.46 5.19
N PHE A 121 20.32 0.83 5.09
CA PHE A 121 20.75 1.83 6.07
C PHE A 121 20.07 1.62 7.43
N VAL A 122 18.79 1.29 7.48
CA VAL A 122 18.10 0.93 8.73
C VAL A 122 18.76 -0.29 9.38
N GLY A 123 19.18 -1.30 8.58
CA GLY A 123 19.96 -2.44 9.06
C GLY A 123 21.33 -2.05 9.64
N MET A 124 21.91 -0.93 9.22
CA MET A 124 23.15 -0.35 9.78
C MET A 124 22.88 0.64 10.96
N GLY A 125 21.63 0.77 11.41
CA GLY A 125 21.23 1.61 12.54
C GLY A 125 20.98 3.08 12.21
N TYR A 126 20.60 3.38 10.96
CA TYR A 126 20.18 4.72 10.54
C TYR A 126 18.68 4.90 10.74
N GLU A 127 18.25 6.11 11.05
CA GLU A 127 16.87 6.54 11.04
C GLU A 127 16.51 7.14 9.66
N VAL A 128 15.27 6.95 9.21
CA VAL A 128 14.75 7.59 8.00
C VAL A 128 14.01 8.86 8.41
N VAL A 129 14.42 10.00 7.87
CA VAL A 129 13.88 11.31 8.21
C VAL A 129 13.43 12.04 6.96
N GLU A 130 12.25 12.64 7.02
CA GLU A 130 11.68 13.43 5.93
C GLU A 130 11.75 14.93 6.23
N GLY A 131 11.75 15.74 5.17
CA GLY A 131 11.70 17.21 5.27
C GLY A 131 10.94 17.85 4.11
N PRO A 132 10.68 19.16 4.18
CA PRO A 132 9.88 19.88 3.20
C PRO A 132 10.57 19.94 1.82
N GLU A 133 9.77 19.84 0.75
CA GLU A 133 10.25 20.04 -0.65
C GLU A 133 10.39 21.53 -1.01
N VAL A 134 9.52 22.36 -0.43
CA VAL A 134 9.60 23.82 -0.52
C VAL A 134 10.41 24.30 0.68
N GLU A 135 11.56 24.92 0.43
CA GLU A 135 12.55 25.17 1.47
C GLU A 135 12.99 26.65 1.46
N TYR A 136 13.46 27.11 2.58
CA TYR A 136 14.14 28.40 2.64
C TYR A 136 15.53 28.32 2.00
N ASP A 137 15.92 29.38 1.28
CA ASP A 137 17.26 29.56 0.68
C ASP A 137 18.37 29.36 1.72
N TYR A 138 18.14 29.82 2.95
CA TYR A 138 19.05 29.60 4.08
C TYR A 138 19.42 28.12 4.28
N TYR A 139 18.43 27.23 4.36
CA TYR A 139 18.70 25.80 4.57
C TYR A 139 19.27 25.12 3.34
N ASN A 140 18.87 25.57 2.13
CA ASN A 140 19.31 24.93 0.89
C ASN A 140 20.75 25.35 0.51
N PHE A 141 21.23 26.52 0.99
CA PHE A 141 22.51 27.09 0.61
C PHE A 141 23.33 27.58 1.79
N GLU A 142 22.93 28.63 2.50
CA GLU A 142 23.75 29.33 3.46
C GLU A 142 24.21 28.42 4.61
N ALA A 143 23.29 27.68 5.23
CA ALA A 143 23.58 26.72 6.30
C ALA A 143 24.47 25.56 5.83
N LEU A 144 24.57 25.35 4.53
CA LEU A 144 25.46 24.37 3.90
C LEU A 144 26.78 24.96 3.40
N ASN A 145 27.19 26.10 3.98
CA ASN A 145 28.42 26.80 3.64
C ASN A 145 28.46 27.33 2.18
N ILE A 146 27.30 27.65 1.62
CA ILE A 146 27.14 28.27 0.29
C ILE A 146 26.51 29.67 0.49
N PRO A 147 27.32 30.71 0.78
CA PRO A 147 26.80 32.06 0.97
C PRO A 147 26.25 32.66 -0.33
N ALA A 148 25.49 33.74 -0.21
CA ALA A 148 24.75 34.35 -1.31
C ALA A 148 25.56 34.62 -2.58
N ASN A 149 26.85 34.95 -2.45
CA ASN A 149 27.75 35.28 -3.58
C ASN A 149 28.69 34.10 -3.92
N HIS A 150 28.38 32.88 -3.53
CA HIS A 150 29.24 31.72 -3.81
C HIS A 150 28.97 31.20 -5.24
N PRO A 151 30.01 30.94 -6.07
CA PRO A 151 29.83 30.44 -7.44
C PRO A 151 28.98 29.15 -7.54
N ALA A 152 29.08 28.26 -6.56
CA ALA A 152 28.27 27.04 -6.52
C ALA A 152 26.76 27.29 -6.47
N LYS A 153 26.31 28.49 -6.09
CA LYS A 153 24.89 28.86 -6.14
C LYS A 153 24.42 29.17 -7.56
N ASP A 154 25.31 29.76 -8.37
CA ASP A 154 25.05 30.06 -9.78
C ASP A 154 25.13 28.80 -10.67
N GLU A 155 25.93 27.80 -10.24
CA GLU A 155 26.09 26.52 -10.94
C GLU A 155 24.91 25.55 -10.69
N GLN A 156 24.12 25.79 -9.64
CA GLN A 156 22.94 25.00 -9.36
C GLN A 156 21.70 25.66 -9.97
N ASP A 157 21.22 25.11 -11.07
CA ASP A 157 19.95 25.51 -11.68
C ASP A 157 18.79 25.29 -10.71
N THR A 158 18.34 26.38 -10.05
CA THR A 158 17.40 26.36 -8.94
C THR A 158 16.06 26.96 -9.33
N PHE A 159 14.97 26.30 -8.97
CA PHE A 159 13.63 26.89 -9.05
C PHE A 159 13.35 27.76 -7.84
N TYR A 160 13.37 29.08 -8.00
CA TYR A 160 12.99 30.05 -7.00
C TYR A 160 11.49 30.34 -7.04
N ILE A 161 10.83 30.31 -5.88
CA ILE A 161 9.46 30.79 -5.70
C ILE A 161 9.48 32.30 -5.45
N ASN A 162 10.43 32.74 -4.65
CA ASN A 162 10.82 34.14 -4.41
C ASN A 162 12.28 34.18 -3.92
N ASP A 163 12.77 35.35 -3.52
CA ASP A 163 14.16 35.55 -3.12
C ASP A 163 14.59 34.72 -1.88
N GLU A 164 13.65 34.24 -1.08
CA GLU A 164 13.91 33.52 0.16
C GLU A 164 13.47 32.04 0.11
N ILE A 165 12.67 31.65 -0.87
CA ILE A 165 12.04 30.33 -0.94
C ILE A 165 12.35 29.65 -2.27
N VAL A 166 12.81 28.41 -2.19
CA VAL A 166 13.19 27.60 -3.36
C VAL A 166 12.48 26.22 -3.32
N LEU A 167 12.42 25.58 -4.47
CA LEU A 167 12.29 24.12 -4.48
C LEU A 167 13.68 23.54 -4.18
N ARG A 168 13.79 22.69 -3.15
CA ARG A 168 15.09 22.17 -2.70
C ARG A 168 15.83 21.45 -3.82
N THR A 169 17.10 21.78 -4.01
CA THR A 169 17.97 21.18 -5.04
C THR A 169 18.66 19.90 -4.57
N GLN A 170 18.55 19.61 -3.27
CA GLN A 170 19.16 18.49 -2.57
C GLN A 170 18.36 18.18 -1.29
N THR A 171 18.58 17.02 -0.68
CA THR A 171 17.95 16.70 0.61
C THR A 171 18.78 17.12 1.81
N SER A 172 19.95 17.77 1.61
CA SER A 172 20.82 18.30 2.65
C SER A 172 20.15 19.26 3.64
N PRO A 173 19.14 20.08 3.28
CA PRO A 173 18.38 20.88 4.23
C PRO A 173 17.82 20.08 5.41
N VAL A 174 17.43 18.82 5.18
CA VAL A 174 16.94 17.94 6.25
C VAL A 174 18.03 17.64 7.26
N GLN A 175 19.28 17.49 6.80
CA GLN A 175 20.43 17.28 7.68
C GLN A 175 20.63 18.48 8.61
N VAL A 176 20.55 19.71 8.09
CA VAL A 176 20.67 20.95 8.89
C VAL A 176 19.57 21.01 9.94
N ARG A 177 18.32 20.77 9.54
CA ARG A 177 17.16 20.78 10.44
C ARG A 177 17.29 19.75 11.58
N GLU A 178 17.85 18.58 11.29
CA GLU A 178 18.10 17.57 12.34
C GLU A 178 19.26 18.00 13.27
N MET A 179 20.32 18.56 12.73
CA MET A 179 21.43 19.11 13.54
C MET A 179 20.97 20.21 14.49
N GLU A 180 20.11 21.13 14.03
CA GLU A 180 19.56 22.23 14.84
C GLU A 180 18.69 21.74 16.03
N LYS A 181 18.17 20.51 15.99
CA LYS A 181 17.47 19.93 17.15
C LYS A 181 18.38 19.62 18.32
N GLY A 182 19.71 19.60 18.11
CA GLY A 182 20.72 19.39 19.14
C GLY A 182 20.71 18.00 19.78
N LYS A 183 20.04 17.01 19.14
CA LYS A 183 19.99 15.63 19.64
C LYS A 183 21.12 14.84 19.01
N LEU A 184 22.19 14.63 19.74
CA LEU A 184 23.37 13.87 19.31
C LEU A 184 23.42 12.52 20.04
N PRO A 185 23.98 11.46 19.43
CA PRO A 185 24.51 11.39 18.06
C PRO A 185 23.43 11.37 16.98
N ILE A 186 23.77 11.82 15.77
CA ILE A 186 22.89 11.75 14.58
C ILE A 186 23.41 10.63 13.66
N ARG A 187 22.50 9.77 13.24
CA ARG A 187 22.74 8.75 12.23
C ARG A 187 21.45 8.55 11.46
N MET A 188 21.32 9.20 10.32
CA MET A 188 20.08 9.19 9.56
C MET A 188 20.30 9.16 8.06
N ILE A 189 19.24 8.84 7.31
CA ILE A 189 19.12 9.11 5.89
C ILE A 189 17.88 9.96 5.65
N ALA A 190 17.96 10.85 4.66
CA ALA A 190 16.87 11.72 4.21
C ALA A 190 16.57 11.43 2.74
N PRO A 191 15.70 10.45 2.43
CA PRO A 191 15.20 10.26 1.08
C PRO A 191 14.20 11.35 0.73
N GLY A 192 14.20 11.78 -0.52
CA GLY A 192 13.19 12.74 -0.95
C GLY A 192 13.38 13.26 -2.35
N ARG A 193 12.32 13.86 -2.86
CA ARG A 193 12.31 14.53 -4.16
C ARG A 193 13.09 15.81 -4.09
N VAL A 194 13.83 16.10 -5.17
CA VAL A 194 14.61 17.31 -5.35
C VAL A 194 14.37 17.87 -6.74
N PHE A 195 14.69 19.15 -6.94
CA PHE A 195 14.33 19.89 -8.15
C PHE A 195 15.52 20.70 -8.65
N ARG A 196 15.78 20.61 -9.96
CA ARG A 196 16.77 21.43 -10.66
C ARG A 196 16.20 21.84 -12.00
N SER A 197 16.50 23.05 -12.47
CA SER A 197 15.97 23.54 -13.75
C SER A 197 16.74 22.99 -14.97
N ASP A 198 17.22 21.75 -14.86
CA ASP A 198 17.91 21.04 -15.93
C ASP A 198 16.97 20.70 -17.10
N GLU A 199 17.51 20.67 -18.30
CA GLU A 199 16.80 20.13 -19.46
C GLU A 199 16.63 18.62 -19.36
N VAL A 200 15.47 18.14 -19.84
CA VAL A 200 15.15 16.70 -19.81
C VAL A 200 15.93 15.95 -20.88
N ASP A 201 16.78 15.02 -20.44
CA ASP A 201 17.49 14.09 -21.34
C ASP A 201 17.48 12.63 -20.79
N ALA A 202 18.31 11.77 -21.35
CA ALA A 202 18.40 10.37 -20.91
C ALA A 202 18.98 10.20 -19.49
N THR A 203 19.58 11.24 -18.90
CA THR A 203 20.33 11.24 -17.64
C THR A 203 19.88 12.31 -16.65
N HIS A 204 19.12 13.31 -17.10
CA HIS A 204 18.66 14.44 -16.31
C HIS A 204 17.13 14.57 -16.36
N SER A 205 16.58 14.97 -15.23
CA SER A 205 15.17 15.32 -15.07
C SER A 205 15.04 16.51 -14.11
N PRO A 206 14.14 17.48 -14.35
CA PRO A 206 13.94 18.62 -13.47
C PRO A 206 13.39 18.21 -12.09
N SER A 207 12.88 17.01 -11.96
CA SER A 207 12.45 16.41 -10.71
C SER A 207 13.01 14.99 -10.62
N PHE A 208 13.78 14.72 -9.58
CA PHE A 208 14.36 13.40 -9.32
C PHE A 208 14.46 13.18 -7.82
N HIS A 209 15.02 12.05 -7.37
CA HIS A 209 15.10 11.72 -5.94
C HIS A 209 16.57 11.59 -5.52
N GLN A 210 16.85 12.11 -4.33
CA GLN A 210 18.11 11.89 -3.64
C GLN A 210 17.90 11.20 -2.30
N ILE A 211 18.89 10.46 -1.88
CA ILE A 211 19.00 9.91 -0.53
C ILE A 211 20.32 10.43 0.02
N GLU A 212 20.25 11.29 1.00
CA GLU A 212 21.42 11.82 1.67
C GLU A 212 21.40 11.43 3.14
N GLY A 213 22.57 11.36 3.77
CA GLY A 213 22.62 11.03 5.18
C GLY A 213 23.92 11.50 5.84
N PRO A 214 23.82 12.13 7.03
CA PRO A 214 24.93 12.40 7.90
C PRO A 214 25.08 11.33 8.98
N VAL A 215 26.31 11.18 9.43
CA VAL A 215 26.63 10.64 10.76
C VAL A 215 27.39 11.71 11.50
N ILE A 216 26.92 12.09 12.69
CA ILE A 216 27.57 13.08 13.54
C ILE A 216 27.67 12.52 14.96
N ASP A 217 28.89 12.36 15.43
CA ASP A 217 29.19 11.86 16.77
C ASP A 217 30.59 12.33 17.17
N LYS A 218 31.04 11.96 18.36
CA LYS A 218 32.41 12.19 18.77
C LYS A 218 33.37 11.31 17.99
N HIS A 219 34.50 11.90 17.56
CA HIS A 219 35.63 11.19 16.91
C HIS A 219 35.29 10.44 15.62
N ILE A 220 34.29 10.88 14.86
CA ILE A 220 34.00 10.33 13.54
C ILE A 220 35.13 10.68 12.56
N THR A 221 35.56 9.72 11.79
CA THR A 221 36.70 9.82 10.88
C THR A 221 36.32 9.51 9.42
N PHE A 222 37.21 9.86 8.48
CA PHE A 222 37.06 9.47 7.08
C PHE A 222 37.14 7.95 6.89
N ALA A 223 37.77 7.21 7.82
CA ALA A 223 37.79 5.76 7.80
C ALA A 223 36.40 5.16 8.07
N ASP A 224 35.63 5.77 8.98
CA ASP A 224 34.25 5.37 9.27
C ASP A 224 33.34 5.60 8.06
N LEU A 225 33.49 6.75 7.37
CA LEU A 225 32.83 7.01 6.09
C LEU A 225 33.14 5.92 5.06
N LYS A 226 34.42 5.60 4.88
CA LYS A 226 34.83 4.56 3.92
C LYS A 226 34.26 3.20 4.27
N GLY A 227 34.27 2.82 5.54
CA GLY A 227 33.69 1.55 6.02
C GLY A 227 32.20 1.47 5.76
N THR A 228 31.46 2.52 6.11
CA THR A 228 30.02 2.61 5.88
C THR A 228 29.64 2.48 4.41
N LEU A 229 30.30 3.25 3.54
CA LEU A 229 29.98 3.24 2.11
C LEU A 229 30.45 1.95 1.39
N ALA A 230 31.54 1.33 1.87
CA ALA A 230 31.96 0.03 1.38
C ALA A 230 30.93 -1.07 1.72
N GLU A 231 30.38 -1.05 2.93
CA GLU A 231 29.36 -1.98 3.36
C GLU A 231 28.05 -1.75 2.59
N PHE A 232 27.61 -0.49 2.45
CA PHE A 232 26.47 -0.14 1.61
C PHE A 232 26.61 -0.67 0.18
N ALA A 233 27.77 -0.43 -0.45
CA ALA A 233 28.01 -0.87 -1.83
C ALA A 233 27.97 -2.40 -1.98
N LYS A 234 28.50 -3.14 -1.01
CA LYS A 234 28.44 -4.60 -1.00
C LYS A 234 27.01 -5.13 -0.86
N GLN A 235 26.24 -4.57 0.06
CA GLN A 235 24.86 -5.00 0.27
C GLN A 235 23.97 -4.67 -0.93
N LEU A 236 24.20 -3.55 -1.61
CA LEU A 236 23.40 -3.10 -2.75
C LEU A 236 23.79 -3.83 -4.07
N PHE A 237 25.09 -4.01 -4.33
CA PHE A 237 25.60 -4.52 -5.61
C PHE A 237 26.28 -5.90 -5.50
N GLY A 238 26.34 -6.48 -4.31
CA GLY A 238 26.88 -7.80 -4.02
C GLY A 238 28.28 -7.79 -3.41
N GLU A 239 28.62 -8.88 -2.72
CA GLU A 239 29.87 -9.06 -1.92
C GLU A 239 31.17 -8.83 -2.67
N GLY A 240 31.19 -9.05 -3.99
CA GLY A 240 32.35 -8.82 -4.83
C GLY A 240 32.65 -7.36 -5.16
N THR A 241 31.77 -6.43 -4.75
CA THR A 241 31.87 -5.02 -5.07
C THR A 241 33.02 -4.35 -4.33
N LYS A 242 33.90 -3.69 -5.06
CA LYS A 242 34.96 -2.84 -4.49
C LYS A 242 34.62 -1.38 -4.69
N VAL A 243 35.02 -0.56 -3.74
CA VAL A 243 34.83 0.90 -3.78
C VAL A 243 36.17 1.61 -4.01
N LYS A 244 36.10 2.71 -4.71
CA LYS A 244 37.22 3.62 -4.94
C LYS A 244 36.75 5.04 -4.64
N PHE A 245 37.52 5.75 -3.84
CA PHE A 245 37.28 7.15 -3.50
C PHE A 245 38.16 8.02 -4.37
N ARG A 246 37.56 8.97 -5.08
CA ARG A 246 38.25 9.99 -5.87
C ARG A 246 38.09 11.35 -5.15
N PRO A 247 39.19 12.10 -4.89
CA PRO A 247 39.06 13.44 -4.34
C PRO A 247 38.12 14.32 -5.18
N HIS A 248 37.27 15.07 -4.52
CA HIS A 248 36.36 16.03 -5.13
C HIS A 248 36.20 17.24 -4.21
N HIS A 249 35.45 18.24 -4.62
CA HIS A 249 35.14 19.40 -3.81
C HIS A 249 33.62 19.60 -3.71
N PHE A 250 33.14 19.70 -2.45
CA PHE A 250 31.79 20.18 -2.15
C PHE A 250 31.89 21.25 -1.06
N PRO A 251 31.13 22.37 -1.15
CA PRO A 251 31.21 23.45 -0.17
C PRO A 251 30.92 23.03 1.28
N PHE A 252 30.05 22.04 1.44
CA PHE A 252 29.53 21.56 2.74
C PHE A 252 30.32 20.39 3.33
N THR A 253 31.36 19.88 2.64
CA THR A 253 32.24 18.82 3.14
C THR A 253 33.70 19.10 2.87
N GLU A 254 34.59 18.69 3.81
CA GLU A 254 36.04 18.81 3.68
C GLU A 254 36.73 17.79 4.61
N PRO A 255 37.52 16.82 4.07
CA PRO A 255 37.71 16.49 2.66
C PRO A 255 36.47 15.89 2.01
N SER A 256 36.33 16.10 0.71
CA SER A 256 35.25 15.57 -0.10
C SER A 256 35.75 14.52 -1.08
N ALA A 257 34.89 13.59 -1.45
CA ALA A 257 35.19 12.57 -2.44
C ALA A 257 33.94 12.13 -3.20
N GLU A 258 34.14 11.65 -4.40
CA GLU A 258 33.19 10.82 -5.15
C GLU A 258 33.52 9.36 -4.96
N VAL A 259 32.50 8.52 -4.97
CA VAL A 259 32.64 7.07 -4.82
C VAL A 259 32.27 6.34 -6.08
N ASP A 260 33.25 5.60 -6.60
CA ASP A 260 33.05 4.66 -7.69
C ASP A 260 32.97 3.24 -7.13
N VAL A 261 32.11 2.41 -7.76
CA VAL A 261 32.07 0.96 -7.51
C VAL A 261 32.60 0.20 -8.72
N THR A 262 33.14 -1.00 -8.51
CA THR A 262 33.49 -1.90 -9.62
C THR A 262 32.24 -2.15 -10.48
N CYS A 263 32.40 -2.04 -11.78
CA CYS A 263 31.33 -2.34 -12.71
C CYS A 263 30.85 -3.79 -12.53
N PHE A 264 29.64 -3.95 -12.08
CA PHE A 264 29.05 -5.26 -11.79
C PHE A 264 28.83 -6.10 -13.06
N LYS A 265 28.66 -5.48 -14.26
CA LYS A 265 28.57 -6.22 -15.53
C LYS A 265 29.86 -6.88 -15.96
N CYS A 266 31.00 -6.23 -15.78
CA CYS A 266 32.31 -6.75 -16.27
C CYS A 266 33.29 -7.09 -15.16
N GLY A 267 32.89 -6.95 -13.88
CA GLY A 267 33.77 -7.23 -12.75
C GLY A 267 35.06 -6.39 -12.75
N GLY A 268 34.98 -5.15 -13.24
CA GLY A 268 36.11 -4.24 -13.30
C GLY A 268 37.03 -4.37 -14.56
N LYS A 269 36.71 -5.25 -15.50
CA LYS A 269 37.50 -5.47 -16.72
C LYS A 269 37.37 -4.38 -17.79
N GLY A 270 36.36 -3.56 -17.71
CA GLY A 270 35.96 -2.60 -18.73
C GLY A 270 34.96 -3.18 -19.73
N CYS A 271 33.85 -2.49 -19.99
CA CYS A 271 32.84 -2.87 -20.97
C CYS A 271 32.14 -1.62 -21.50
N ARG A 272 31.20 -1.80 -22.44
CA ARG A 272 30.45 -0.68 -23.04
C ARG A 272 29.66 0.07 -21.95
N PHE A 273 29.08 -0.61 -20.96
CA PHE A 273 28.31 -0.04 -19.89
C PHE A 273 29.13 0.93 -19.00
N CYS A 274 30.32 0.56 -18.59
CA CYS A 274 31.24 1.42 -17.85
C CYS A 274 32.17 2.24 -18.77
N LYS A 275 31.87 2.32 -20.08
CA LYS A 275 32.66 3.05 -21.09
C LYS A 275 34.16 2.67 -21.07
N GLY A 276 34.47 1.39 -20.80
CA GLY A 276 35.82 0.87 -20.72
C GLY A 276 36.54 1.12 -19.38
N ALA A 277 36.00 1.90 -18.47
CA ALA A 277 36.68 2.30 -17.24
C ALA A 277 36.79 1.18 -16.19
N GLY A 278 35.89 0.20 -16.21
CA GLY A 278 35.78 -0.82 -15.17
C GLY A 278 35.10 -0.33 -13.85
N TRP A 279 34.86 0.95 -13.75
CA TRP A 279 34.30 1.62 -12.56
C TRP A 279 33.07 2.45 -12.93
N ILE A 280 32.17 2.63 -11.98
CA ILE A 280 30.92 3.39 -12.13
C ILE A 280 30.78 4.30 -10.91
N GLU A 281 30.69 5.59 -11.14
CA GLU A 281 30.38 6.57 -10.10
C GLU A 281 28.94 6.41 -9.63
N ILE A 282 28.75 6.40 -8.29
CA ILE A 282 27.44 6.21 -7.67
C ILE A 282 27.02 7.35 -6.75
N LEU A 283 27.95 8.00 -6.04
CA LEU A 283 27.62 9.00 -5.04
C LEU A 283 28.75 9.97 -4.71
N GLY A 284 28.39 11.11 -4.13
CA GLY A 284 29.30 12.05 -3.50
C GLY A 284 29.29 11.91 -1.98
N CYS A 285 30.43 12.18 -1.33
CA CYS A 285 30.55 12.12 0.12
C CYS A 285 31.69 13.00 0.65
N GLY A 286 31.75 13.14 1.99
CA GLY A 286 32.87 13.81 2.65
C GLY A 286 32.68 13.97 4.13
N MET A 287 33.68 14.51 4.81
CA MET A 287 33.54 14.93 6.20
C MET A 287 32.76 16.23 6.26
N VAL A 288 31.79 16.32 7.17
CA VAL A 288 30.97 17.53 7.31
C VAL A 288 31.87 18.72 7.64
N HIS A 289 31.74 19.79 6.85
CA HIS A 289 32.56 20.98 7.02
C HIS A 289 32.34 21.61 8.41
N PRO A 290 33.37 22.01 9.15
CA PRO A 290 33.24 22.58 10.50
C PRO A 290 32.28 23.78 10.60
N ARG A 291 32.20 24.59 9.54
CA ARG A 291 31.23 25.70 9.48
C ARG A 291 29.78 25.22 9.48
N VAL A 292 29.48 24.11 8.80
CA VAL A 292 28.12 23.54 8.76
C VAL A 292 27.72 23.09 10.18
N LEU A 293 28.60 22.39 10.89
CA LEU A 293 28.37 22.02 12.28
C LEU A 293 28.12 23.25 13.16
N LYS A 294 29.00 24.26 13.05
CA LYS A 294 28.90 25.51 13.85
C LYS A 294 27.64 26.28 13.57
N MET A 295 27.22 26.40 12.28
CA MET A 295 25.98 27.07 11.89
C MET A 295 24.74 26.36 12.41
N SER A 296 24.81 25.04 12.55
CA SER A 296 23.75 24.21 13.14
C SER A 296 23.83 24.12 14.68
N GLY A 297 24.71 24.90 15.32
CA GLY A 297 24.84 24.94 16.78
C GLY A 297 25.62 23.79 17.42
N ILE A 298 26.37 23.03 16.62
CA ILE A 298 27.21 21.91 17.09
C ILE A 298 28.67 22.35 17.15
N ASP A 299 29.33 22.06 18.27
CA ASP A 299 30.76 22.38 18.47
C ASP A 299 31.67 21.45 17.63
N PRO A 300 32.39 21.98 16.63
CA PRO A 300 33.26 21.19 15.78
C PRO A 300 34.54 20.70 16.45
N GLU A 301 34.89 21.24 17.65
CA GLU A 301 36.01 20.75 18.43
C GLU A 301 35.65 19.48 19.24
N GLU A 302 34.36 19.29 19.53
CA GLU A 302 33.85 18.12 20.27
C GLU A 302 33.29 17.03 19.33
N TYR A 303 32.63 17.46 18.27
CA TYR A 303 31.91 16.57 17.34
C TYR A 303 32.50 16.66 15.94
N SER A 304 32.50 15.53 15.25
CA SER A 304 32.83 15.42 13.85
C SER A 304 31.76 14.59 13.14
N GLY A 305 31.75 14.61 11.84
CA GLY A 305 30.80 13.82 11.11
C GLY A 305 31.17 13.65 9.64
N PHE A 306 30.48 12.75 8.98
CA PHE A 306 30.51 12.62 7.54
C PHE A 306 29.12 12.72 6.96
N ALA A 307 29.03 13.04 5.68
CA ALA A 307 27.80 13.00 4.90
C ALA A 307 28.04 12.34 3.54
N PHE A 308 26.98 11.80 2.97
CA PHE A 308 26.96 11.24 1.63
C PHE A 308 25.61 11.55 0.97
N GLY A 309 25.59 11.52 -0.38
CA GLY A 309 24.37 11.73 -1.15
C GLY A 309 24.38 10.96 -2.45
N VAL A 310 23.32 10.20 -2.72
CA VAL A 310 23.15 9.38 -3.90
C VAL A 310 21.82 9.71 -4.60
N GLY A 311 21.84 9.75 -5.94
CA GLY A 311 20.63 9.82 -6.76
C GLY A 311 19.94 8.48 -6.82
N LEU A 312 18.66 8.41 -6.45
CA LEU A 312 17.87 7.19 -6.45
C LEU A 312 17.71 6.62 -7.87
N GLU A 313 17.40 7.48 -8.84
CA GLU A 313 17.29 7.10 -10.24
C GLU A 313 18.59 6.50 -10.76
N ARG A 314 19.73 7.05 -10.33
CA ARG A 314 21.04 6.49 -10.69
C ARG A 314 21.19 5.06 -10.23
N ILE A 315 20.74 4.75 -9.00
CA ILE A 315 20.71 3.36 -8.49
C ILE A 315 19.76 2.50 -9.33
N ALA A 316 18.53 2.97 -9.58
CA ALA A 316 17.54 2.21 -10.35
C ALA A 316 18.01 1.93 -11.77
N LEU A 317 18.55 2.95 -12.48
CA LEU A 317 19.11 2.81 -13.83
C LEU A 317 20.23 1.76 -13.87
N LEU A 318 21.15 1.83 -12.91
CA LEU A 318 22.28 0.91 -12.83
C LEU A 318 21.84 -0.52 -12.50
N LYS A 319 20.96 -0.67 -11.52
CA LYS A 319 20.55 -1.98 -11.01
C LYS A 319 19.65 -2.75 -11.97
N TYR A 320 18.74 -2.05 -12.62
CA TYR A 320 17.76 -2.63 -13.55
C TYR A 320 18.16 -2.50 -15.02
N GLU A 321 19.38 -1.99 -15.29
CA GLU A 321 19.90 -1.82 -16.65
C GLU A 321 19.01 -0.95 -17.54
N ILE A 322 18.42 0.10 -16.97
CA ILE A 322 17.58 1.04 -17.69
C ILE A 322 18.50 2.07 -18.37
N ASP A 323 18.40 2.20 -19.67
CA ASP A 323 19.32 3.03 -20.46
C ASP A 323 18.87 4.50 -20.53
N ASP A 324 17.63 4.82 -20.18
CA ASP A 324 17.05 6.15 -20.32
C ASP A 324 16.18 6.48 -19.09
N MET A 325 16.54 7.57 -18.39
CA MET A 325 15.83 8.02 -17.19
C MET A 325 14.36 8.41 -17.48
N ARG A 326 14.05 8.87 -18.67
CA ARG A 326 12.69 9.28 -19.06
C ARG A 326 11.68 8.16 -18.90
N LEU A 327 12.10 6.89 -19.11
CA LEU A 327 11.27 5.71 -18.93
C LEU A 327 10.69 5.59 -17.50
N LEU A 328 11.39 6.13 -16.51
CA LEU A 328 10.92 6.15 -15.11
C LEU A 328 9.73 7.11 -14.90
N TYR A 329 9.54 8.07 -15.80
CA TYR A 329 8.55 9.16 -15.65
C TYR A 329 7.45 9.15 -16.71
N GLU A 330 7.61 8.42 -17.82
CA GLU A 330 6.63 8.36 -18.92
C GLU A 330 5.38 7.56 -18.58
N ASN A 331 5.36 6.83 -17.46
CA ASN A 331 4.25 6.00 -17.00
C ASN A 331 3.78 4.96 -18.06
N ASP A 332 4.71 4.41 -18.82
CA ASP A 332 4.40 3.35 -19.80
C ASP A 332 4.14 2.02 -19.09
N ASP A 333 2.92 1.52 -19.17
CA ASP A 333 2.48 0.25 -18.54
C ASP A 333 3.32 -0.96 -19.01
N ARG A 334 3.84 -0.93 -20.24
CA ARG A 334 4.72 -2.00 -20.77
C ARG A 334 6.09 -2.01 -20.10
N PHE A 335 6.59 -0.83 -19.75
CA PHE A 335 7.83 -0.67 -18.99
C PHE A 335 7.62 -1.09 -17.53
N LEU A 336 6.60 -0.54 -16.89
CA LEU A 336 6.33 -0.77 -15.45
C LEU A 336 6.02 -2.24 -15.14
N LYS A 337 5.45 -3.00 -16.07
CA LYS A 337 5.17 -4.43 -15.89
C LYS A 337 6.40 -5.34 -15.90
N GLN A 338 7.59 -4.81 -16.16
CA GLN A 338 8.85 -5.56 -16.14
C GLN A 338 9.43 -5.72 -14.72
N PHE A 339 8.85 -5.02 -13.74
CA PHE A 339 9.32 -4.94 -12.36
C PHE A 339 8.34 -5.52 -11.33
#